data_b2a23ba0af1b1022c58c8f2520a84c88
#
_entry.id   b2a23ba0af1b1022c58c8f2520a84c88
#
_cell.length_a   1.000
_cell.length_b   1.000
_cell.length_c   1.000
_cell.angle_alpha   90.00
_cell.angle_beta   90.00
_cell.angle_gamma   90.00
#
_symmetry.space_group_name_H-M   'P 1'
#
loop_
_entity.id
_entity.type
_entity.pdbx_description
1 polymer ?
#
loop_
_entity_poly.entity_id
_entity_poly.type
_entity_poly.pdbx_seq_one_letter_code
_entity_poly.pdbx_strand_id
1 'polypeptide(L)'
;MACSICARNKTSHQPPSGLLHLLPVPTRPWSHIAVDFVTGLPISRGMSTILTIIDRFSKSCHLIPLRKLPTAFQTAQLLVKHVFRLHGIPQEILSDRGPQFISQVWKAFCSALNCKSSLTSGYHPQSNGQTERMNQQLESTLRCLSSDNPTDWSQFLPWTEYAINSQKSAATGLSPFQVSLGYQPPLFPADEREISVRSVHQHIRRCH
;
A
#
# COMPACT_ATOMS: atom_id res chain seq x y z
N MET A 1 -7.98 24.29 31.82
CA MET A 1 -8.29 23.45 32.99
C MET A 1 -9.30 22.39 32.56
N ALA A 2 -9.04 21.11 32.80
CA ALA A 2 -9.97 20.03 32.48
C ALA A 2 -11.07 20.00 33.56
N CYS A 3 -12.34 20.05 33.14
CA CYS A 3 -13.50 20.00 34.06
C CYS A 3 -13.56 18.59 34.70
N SER A 4 -13.49 18.52 36.06
CA SER A 4 -13.53 17.24 36.80
C SER A 4 -14.82 16.45 36.60
N ILE A 5 -15.95 17.15 36.38
CA ILE A 5 -17.25 16.53 36.08
C ILE A 5 -17.24 15.91 34.67
N CYS A 6 -16.67 16.61 33.66
CA CYS A 6 -16.52 16.06 32.32
C CYS A 6 -15.56 14.89 32.29
N ALA A 7 -14.49 14.91 33.08
CA ALA A 7 -13.52 13.80 33.12
C ALA A 7 -14.10 12.50 33.71
N ARG A 8 -15.05 12.65 34.68
CA ARG A 8 -15.74 11.48 35.31
C ARG A 8 -16.88 10.92 34.46
N ASN A 9 -17.50 11.74 33.60
CA ASN A 9 -18.68 11.34 32.82
C ASN A 9 -18.40 11.07 31.35
N LYS A 10 -17.16 11.26 30.88
CA LYS A 10 -16.76 10.80 29.54
C LYS A 10 -16.47 9.30 29.63
N THR A 11 -17.35 8.50 29.06
CA THR A 11 -17.06 7.10 28.75
C THR A 11 -15.81 7.05 27.88
N SER A 12 -14.80 6.30 28.33
CA SER A 12 -13.62 6.02 27.52
C SER A 12 -14.05 5.23 26.28
N HIS A 13 -13.94 5.83 25.11
CA HIS A 13 -14.16 5.15 23.82
C HIS A 13 -12.93 4.39 23.36
N GLN A 14 -11.88 4.32 24.20
CA GLN A 14 -10.73 3.46 23.90
C GLN A 14 -11.11 2.01 24.26
N PRO A 15 -11.10 1.08 23.30
CA PRO A 15 -11.20 -0.33 23.63
C PRO A 15 -10.07 -0.69 24.58
N PRO A 16 -10.28 -1.65 25.52
CA PRO A 16 -9.23 -2.13 26.40
C PRO A 16 -8.03 -2.53 25.53
N SER A 17 -6.83 -2.08 25.91
CA SER A 17 -5.58 -2.42 25.23
C SER A 17 -5.39 -3.93 25.33
N GLY A 18 -5.81 -4.66 24.28
CA GLY A 18 -5.50 -6.06 24.10
C GLY A 18 -3.99 -6.25 23.91
N LEU A 19 -3.49 -7.44 24.20
CA LEU A 19 -2.09 -7.81 23.94
C LEU A 19 -1.78 -7.58 22.46
N LEU A 20 -0.69 -6.88 22.23
CA LEU A 20 -0.20 -6.51 20.90
C LEU A 20 0.27 -7.78 20.16
N HIS A 21 -0.54 -8.33 19.27
CA HIS A 21 -0.08 -9.37 18.35
C HIS A 21 0.67 -8.71 17.20
N LEU A 22 2.00 -8.67 17.33
CA LEU A 22 2.87 -8.21 16.25
C LEU A 22 2.72 -9.17 15.05
N LEU A 23 2.37 -8.62 13.90
CA LEU A 23 2.45 -9.36 12.64
C LEU A 23 3.93 -9.66 12.35
N PRO A 24 4.25 -10.84 11.79
CA PRO A 24 5.61 -11.15 11.36
C PRO A 24 6.16 -10.04 10.47
N VAL A 25 7.38 -9.59 10.76
CA VAL A 25 8.08 -8.62 9.92
C VAL A 25 8.58 -9.34 8.68
N PRO A 26 8.20 -8.90 7.47
CA PRO A 26 8.72 -9.50 6.25
C PRO A 26 10.24 -9.38 6.16
N THR A 27 10.91 -10.34 5.54
CA THR A 27 12.38 -10.38 5.43
C THR A 27 12.90 -9.89 4.07
N ARG A 28 12.01 -9.75 3.07
CA ARG A 28 12.37 -9.29 1.72
C ARG A 28 11.24 -8.46 1.11
N PRO A 29 11.55 -7.56 0.16
CA PRO A 29 10.54 -6.84 -0.59
C PRO A 29 9.55 -7.76 -1.29
N TRP A 30 8.28 -7.34 -1.34
CA TRP A 30 7.16 -7.98 -2.05
C TRP A 30 6.83 -9.41 -1.61
N SER A 31 7.38 -9.88 -0.48
CA SER A 31 7.01 -11.17 0.09
C SER A 31 5.67 -11.15 0.82
N HIS A 32 5.31 -10.02 1.40
CA HIS A 32 4.06 -9.82 2.13
C HIS A 32 3.45 -8.50 1.66
N ILE A 33 2.29 -8.56 1.05
CA ILE A 33 1.61 -7.38 0.55
C ILE A 33 0.31 -7.13 1.31
N ALA A 34 -0.11 -5.88 1.36
CA ALA A 34 -1.43 -5.48 1.81
C ALA A 34 -2.21 -4.91 0.61
N VAL A 35 -3.49 -5.25 0.53
CA VAL A 35 -4.38 -4.87 -0.58
C VAL A 35 -5.63 -4.24 -0.02
N ASP A 36 -6.03 -3.11 -0.59
CA ASP A 36 -7.22 -2.36 -0.18
C ASP A 36 -7.84 -1.61 -1.36
N PHE A 37 -9.10 -1.16 -1.20
CA PHE A 37 -9.81 -0.36 -2.19
C PHE A 37 -10.21 1.00 -1.60
N VAL A 38 -9.74 2.07 -2.22
CA VAL A 38 -10.24 3.42 -1.95
C VAL A 38 -11.45 3.66 -2.85
N THR A 39 -12.61 3.81 -2.24
CA THR A 39 -13.92 4.00 -2.91
C THR A 39 -14.51 5.38 -2.59
N GLY A 40 -15.60 5.74 -3.28
CA GLY A 40 -16.29 7.02 -3.02
C GLY A 40 -15.58 8.24 -3.61
N LEU A 41 -14.61 8.04 -4.51
CA LEU A 41 -13.94 9.12 -5.22
C LEU A 41 -14.84 9.74 -6.28
N PRO A 42 -14.70 11.03 -6.58
CA PRO A 42 -15.40 11.66 -7.71
C PRO A 42 -15.00 10.95 -9.01
N ILE A 43 -15.93 10.90 -9.97
CA ILE A 43 -15.61 10.27 -11.25
C ILE A 43 -14.54 11.09 -11.98
N SER A 44 -13.42 10.44 -12.30
CA SER A 44 -12.31 10.99 -13.06
C SER A 44 -12.07 10.13 -14.30
N ARG A 45 -12.42 10.66 -15.46
CA ARG A 45 -12.29 9.95 -16.75
C ARG A 45 -12.89 8.53 -16.74
N GLY A 46 -14.03 8.39 -16.07
CA GLY A 46 -14.72 7.12 -15.89
C GLY A 46 -14.15 6.21 -14.79
N MET A 47 -13.15 6.66 -14.05
CA MET A 47 -12.60 5.95 -12.87
C MET A 47 -13.23 6.49 -11.59
N SER A 48 -13.54 5.62 -10.63
CA SER A 48 -14.18 5.98 -9.34
C SER A 48 -13.60 5.24 -8.15
N THR A 49 -12.63 4.38 -8.36
CA THR A 49 -12.04 3.52 -7.33
C THR A 49 -10.54 3.39 -7.57
N ILE A 50 -9.74 3.26 -6.51
CA ILE A 50 -8.32 2.94 -6.60
C ILE A 50 -8.09 1.62 -5.89
N LEU A 51 -7.42 0.67 -6.56
CA LEU A 51 -6.81 -0.47 -5.91
C LEU A 51 -5.44 -0.06 -5.42
N THR A 52 -5.24 -0.12 -4.10
CA THR A 52 -3.98 0.17 -3.43
C THR A 52 -3.31 -1.14 -3.03
N ILE A 53 -2.06 -1.34 -3.45
CA ILE A 53 -1.25 -2.51 -3.12
C ILE A 53 0.03 -2.01 -2.48
N ILE A 54 0.36 -2.50 -1.29
CA ILE A 54 1.48 -2.01 -0.49
C ILE A 54 2.38 -3.20 -0.13
N ASP A 55 3.65 -3.08 -0.42
CA ASP A 55 4.66 -3.97 0.13
C ASP A 55 4.87 -3.67 1.62
N ARG A 56 4.62 -4.67 2.47
CA ARG A 56 4.73 -4.52 3.92
C ARG A 56 6.17 -4.38 4.41
N PHE A 57 7.17 -4.75 3.58
CA PHE A 57 8.59 -4.59 3.90
C PHE A 57 9.08 -3.18 3.55
N SER A 58 9.11 -2.83 2.27
CA SER A 58 9.67 -1.56 1.77
C SER A 58 8.74 -0.37 1.92
N LYS A 59 7.43 -0.60 2.08
CA LYS A 59 6.34 0.38 1.99
C LYS A 59 6.13 0.91 0.57
N SER A 60 6.74 0.30 -0.44
CA SER A 60 6.45 0.59 -1.84
C SER A 60 4.98 0.29 -2.14
N CYS A 61 4.38 1.10 -2.97
CA CYS A 61 2.99 0.91 -3.37
C CYS A 61 2.82 0.86 -4.88
N HIS A 62 1.72 0.21 -5.30
CA HIS A 62 1.12 0.34 -6.61
C HIS A 62 -0.30 0.86 -6.49
N LEU A 63 -0.65 1.84 -7.31
CA LEU A 63 -1.94 2.54 -7.30
C LEU A 63 -2.63 2.36 -8.65
N ILE A 64 -3.72 1.62 -8.69
CA ILE A 64 -4.38 1.23 -9.94
C ILE A 64 -5.78 1.85 -10.01
N PRO A 65 -6.05 2.77 -10.96
CA PRO A 65 -7.36 3.36 -11.13
C PRO A 65 -8.32 2.34 -11.76
N LEU A 66 -9.54 2.27 -11.22
CA LEU A 66 -10.58 1.35 -11.63
C LEU A 66 -11.90 2.10 -11.87
N ARG A 67 -12.66 1.63 -12.86
CA ARG A 67 -13.99 2.17 -13.16
C ARG A 67 -15.01 1.90 -12.07
N LYS A 68 -14.91 0.75 -11.42
CA LYS A 68 -15.77 0.27 -10.34
C LYS A 68 -15.06 -0.76 -9.50
N LEU A 69 -15.63 -1.09 -8.36
CA LEU A 69 -15.11 -2.15 -7.50
C LEU A 69 -15.10 -3.49 -8.27
N PRO A 70 -13.94 -4.18 -8.38
CA PRO A 70 -13.81 -5.40 -9.16
C PRO A 70 -14.38 -6.61 -8.43
N THR A 71 -14.67 -7.67 -9.17
CA THR A 71 -14.94 -9.00 -8.60
C THR A 71 -13.65 -9.64 -8.07
N ALA A 72 -13.76 -10.73 -7.29
CA ALA A 72 -12.59 -11.49 -6.83
C ALA A 72 -11.69 -11.97 -7.98
N PHE A 73 -12.28 -12.47 -9.06
CA PHE A 73 -11.56 -12.89 -10.24
C PHE A 73 -10.80 -11.73 -10.92
N GLN A 74 -11.47 -10.60 -11.10
CA GLN A 74 -10.83 -9.39 -11.65
C GLN A 74 -9.73 -8.86 -10.74
N THR A 75 -9.91 -8.92 -9.41
CA THR A 75 -8.87 -8.55 -8.44
C THR A 75 -7.65 -9.43 -8.59
N ALA A 76 -7.83 -10.75 -8.72
CA ALA A 76 -6.74 -11.68 -8.97
C ALA A 76 -5.98 -11.35 -10.27
N GLN A 77 -6.70 -11.06 -11.36
CA GLN A 77 -6.09 -10.65 -12.64
C GLN A 77 -5.28 -9.35 -12.51
N LEU A 78 -5.78 -8.37 -11.75
CA LEU A 78 -5.07 -7.12 -11.48
C LEU A 78 -3.77 -7.37 -10.71
N LEU A 79 -3.78 -8.23 -9.70
CA LEU A 79 -2.56 -8.59 -8.95
C LEU A 79 -1.54 -9.29 -9.85
N VAL A 80 -1.95 -10.24 -10.69
CA VAL A 80 -1.07 -10.90 -11.65
C VAL A 80 -0.45 -9.88 -12.59
N LYS A 81 -1.26 -8.98 -13.14
CA LYS A 81 -0.83 -7.99 -14.13
C LYS A 81 0.11 -6.93 -13.55
N HIS A 82 -0.17 -6.42 -12.35
CA HIS A 82 0.50 -5.24 -11.82
C HIS A 82 1.53 -5.55 -10.72
N VAL A 83 1.46 -6.72 -10.09
CA VAL A 83 2.37 -7.09 -8.99
C VAL A 83 3.17 -8.35 -9.31
N PHE A 84 2.48 -9.48 -9.54
CA PHE A 84 3.20 -10.76 -9.65
C PHE A 84 4.15 -10.80 -10.83
N ARG A 85 3.78 -10.18 -11.94
CA ARG A 85 4.64 -10.05 -13.11
C ARG A 85 5.94 -9.28 -12.83
N LEU A 86 5.92 -8.34 -11.88
CA LEU A 86 7.07 -7.48 -11.57
C LEU A 86 7.90 -8.01 -10.40
N HIS A 87 7.24 -8.59 -9.41
CA HIS A 87 7.84 -8.88 -8.10
C HIS A 87 7.78 -10.35 -7.70
N GLY A 88 7.12 -11.18 -8.51
CA GLY A 88 6.84 -12.58 -8.17
C GLY A 88 5.60 -12.73 -7.28
N ILE A 89 5.27 -13.98 -6.94
CA ILE A 89 4.11 -14.32 -6.10
C ILE A 89 4.49 -14.06 -4.64
N PRO A 90 3.67 -13.29 -3.88
CA PRO A 90 3.90 -13.07 -2.46
C PRO A 90 3.61 -14.33 -1.64
N GLN A 91 4.23 -14.42 -0.48
CA GLN A 91 3.93 -15.48 0.50
C GLN A 91 2.60 -15.21 1.23
N GLU A 92 2.27 -13.93 1.45
CA GLU A 92 1.07 -13.52 2.15
C GLU A 92 0.43 -12.28 1.53
N ILE A 93 -0.90 -12.31 1.40
CA ILE A 93 -1.72 -11.16 1.03
C ILE A 93 -2.63 -10.84 2.21
N LEU A 94 -2.47 -9.65 2.78
CA LEU A 94 -3.31 -9.10 3.82
C LEU A 94 -4.38 -8.20 3.18
N SER A 95 -5.64 -8.38 3.52
CA SER A 95 -6.75 -7.56 3.02
C SER A 95 -7.81 -7.33 4.09
N ASP A 96 -8.74 -6.44 3.82
CA ASP A 96 -9.95 -6.30 4.60
C ASP A 96 -10.89 -7.51 4.40
N ARG A 97 -12.06 -7.45 5.02
CA ARG A 97 -13.11 -8.47 4.88
C ARG A 97 -14.08 -8.16 3.73
N GLY A 98 -13.64 -7.43 2.73
CA GLY A 98 -14.45 -7.17 1.54
C GLY A 98 -14.89 -8.45 0.83
N PRO A 99 -16.05 -8.41 0.14
CA PRO A 99 -16.62 -9.60 -0.55
C PRO A 99 -15.64 -10.25 -1.53
N GLN A 100 -14.74 -9.47 -2.11
CA GLN A 100 -13.71 -9.95 -3.04
C GLN A 100 -12.77 -10.95 -2.36
N PHE A 101 -12.36 -10.66 -1.11
CA PHE A 101 -11.31 -11.38 -0.40
C PHE A 101 -11.82 -12.54 0.46
N ILE A 102 -13.12 -12.57 0.78
CA ILE A 102 -13.75 -13.69 1.52
C ILE A 102 -14.30 -14.77 0.58
N SER A 103 -14.38 -14.52 -0.72
CA SER A 103 -15.00 -15.41 -1.71
C SER A 103 -14.22 -16.72 -1.89
N GLN A 104 -14.93 -17.77 -2.30
CA GLN A 104 -14.29 -19.05 -2.64
C GLN A 104 -13.33 -18.95 -3.80
N VAL A 105 -13.62 -18.09 -4.79
CA VAL A 105 -12.75 -17.83 -5.94
C VAL A 105 -11.41 -17.27 -5.47
N TRP A 106 -11.42 -16.31 -4.53
CA TRP A 106 -10.21 -15.74 -3.97
C TRP A 106 -9.39 -16.77 -3.19
N LYS A 107 -10.05 -17.55 -2.34
CA LYS A 107 -9.39 -18.61 -1.56
C LYS A 107 -8.74 -19.66 -2.46
N ALA A 108 -9.46 -20.11 -3.50
CA ALA A 108 -8.93 -21.05 -4.48
C ALA A 108 -7.73 -20.48 -5.24
N PHE A 109 -7.80 -19.21 -5.65
CA PHE A 109 -6.68 -18.52 -6.31
C PHE A 109 -5.43 -18.47 -5.42
N CYS A 110 -5.57 -18.02 -4.16
CA CYS A 110 -4.43 -17.96 -3.24
C CYS A 110 -3.86 -19.36 -2.95
N SER A 111 -4.73 -20.36 -2.74
CA SER A 111 -4.33 -21.74 -2.50
C SER A 111 -3.56 -22.34 -3.69
N ALA A 112 -4.04 -22.11 -4.92
CA ALA A 112 -3.36 -22.59 -6.14
C ALA A 112 -1.95 -22.02 -6.33
N LEU A 113 -1.71 -20.81 -5.79
CA LEU A 113 -0.41 -20.15 -5.84
C LEU A 113 0.44 -20.39 -4.59
N ASN A 114 -0.02 -21.22 -3.65
CA ASN A 114 0.61 -21.42 -2.34
C ASN A 114 0.87 -20.08 -1.60
N CYS A 115 -0.09 -19.14 -1.73
CA CYS A 115 -0.06 -17.83 -1.12
C CYS A 115 -1.06 -17.77 0.03
N LYS A 116 -0.63 -17.33 1.22
CA LYS A 116 -1.52 -17.19 2.36
C LYS A 116 -2.41 -15.97 2.21
N SER A 117 -3.72 -16.13 2.27
CA SER A 117 -4.69 -15.04 2.38
C SER A 117 -5.01 -14.77 3.85
N SER A 118 -4.65 -13.58 4.32
CA SER A 118 -4.91 -13.12 5.69
C SER A 118 -5.89 -11.97 5.67
N LEU A 119 -6.89 -12.03 6.56
CA LEU A 119 -7.89 -10.96 6.70
C LEU A 119 -7.57 -10.13 7.93
N THR A 120 -7.68 -8.81 7.81
CA THR A 120 -7.58 -7.92 8.97
C THR A 120 -8.76 -8.17 9.90
N SER A 121 -8.50 -8.29 11.20
CA SER A 121 -9.57 -8.39 12.19
C SER A 121 -10.04 -7.00 12.57
N GLY A 122 -11.38 -6.81 12.66
CA GLY A 122 -11.94 -5.53 13.12
C GLY A 122 -11.54 -5.12 14.55
N TYR A 123 -10.94 -6.06 15.30
CA TYR A 123 -10.45 -5.86 16.67
C TYR A 123 -8.95 -5.55 16.78
N HIS A 124 -8.20 -5.58 15.69
CA HIS A 124 -6.76 -5.27 15.68
C HIS A 124 -6.46 -4.16 14.67
N PRO A 125 -6.73 -2.89 14.99
CA PRO A 125 -6.48 -1.74 14.09
C PRO A 125 -5.01 -1.64 13.66
N GLN A 126 -4.09 -2.25 14.40
CA GLN A 126 -2.66 -2.20 14.10
C GLN A 126 -2.25 -3.04 12.87
N SER A 127 -3.00 -4.09 12.54
CA SER A 127 -2.73 -4.89 11.33
C SER A 127 -3.07 -4.11 10.05
N ASN A 128 -4.00 -3.15 10.14
CA ASN A 128 -4.42 -2.29 9.04
C ASN A 128 -3.77 -0.90 9.05
N GLY A 129 -3.09 -0.54 10.15
CA GLY A 129 -2.56 0.82 10.34
C GLY A 129 -1.53 1.25 9.27
N GLN A 130 -0.87 0.31 8.59
CA GLN A 130 0.02 0.62 7.48
C GLN A 130 -0.77 1.02 6.23
N THR A 131 -1.83 0.28 5.93
CA THR A 131 -2.72 0.55 4.79
C THR A 131 -3.51 1.84 5.01
N GLU A 132 -4.01 2.06 6.22
CA GLU A 132 -4.71 3.29 6.58
C GLU A 132 -3.82 4.53 6.44
N ARG A 133 -2.59 4.49 6.95
CA ARG A 133 -1.62 5.59 6.79
C ARG A 133 -1.28 5.84 5.32
N MET A 134 -1.13 4.78 4.53
CA MET A 134 -0.88 4.89 3.10
C MET A 134 -2.08 5.52 2.39
N ASN A 135 -3.30 5.11 2.70
CA ASN A 135 -4.50 5.69 2.12
C ASN A 135 -4.65 7.16 2.51
N GLN A 136 -4.35 7.55 3.76
CA GLN A 136 -4.32 8.95 4.18
C GLN A 136 -3.27 9.76 3.41
N GLN A 137 -2.07 9.21 3.22
CA GLN A 137 -1.01 9.83 2.44
C GLN A 137 -1.42 9.96 0.96
N LEU A 138 -1.99 8.90 0.38
CA LEU A 138 -2.53 8.89 -0.98
C LEU A 138 -3.58 9.99 -1.16
N GLU A 139 -4.59 10.05 -0.30
CA GLU A 139 -5.64 11.07 -0.37
C GLU A 139 -5.08 12.49 -0.24
N SER A 140 -4.17 12.70 0.71
CA SER A 140 -3.53 14.01 0.90
C SER A 140 -2.74 14.42 -0.34
N THR A 141 -1.93 13.53 -0.89
CA THR A 141 -1.11 13.79 -2.09
C THR A 141 -2.00 14.05 -3.31
N LEU A 142 -3.05 13.23 -3.50
CA LEU A 142 -4.00 13.45 -4.60
C LEU A 142 -4.73 14.79 -4.48
N ARG A 143 -5.17 15.17 -3.28
CA ARG A 143 -5.80 16.50 -3.06
C ARG A 143 -4.86 17.64 -3.43
N CYS A 144 -3.57 17.54 -3.10
CA CYS A 144 -2.57 18.53 -3.50
C CYS A 144 -2.39 18.59 -5.02
N LEU A 145 -2.26 17.44 -5.68
CA LEU A 145 -1.99 17.39 -7.13
C LEU A 145 -3.22 17.70 -8.00
N SER A 146 -4.41 17.42 -7.49
CA SER A 146 -5.68 17.66 -8.20
C SER A 146 -6.46 18.85 -7.64
N SER A 147 -5.81 19.75 -6.89
CA SER A 147 -6.46 20.91 -6.26
C SER A 147 -7.24 21.77 -7.23
N ASP A 148 -6.69 22.00 -8.42
CA ASP A 148 -7.29 22.86 -9.45
C ASP A 148 -8.44 22.17 -10.19
N ASN A 149 -8.38 20.84 -10.30
CA ASN A 149 -9.44 20.02 -10.91
C ASN A 149 -9.56 18.65 -10.24
N PRO A 150 -10.41 18.53 -9.21
CA PRO A 150 -10.61 17.26 -8.48
C PRO A 150 -11.12 16.10 -9.34
N THR A 151 -11.67 16.37 -10.53
CA THR A 151 -12.15 15.33 -11.45
C THR A 151 -11.07 14.73 -12.34
N ASP A 152 -9.84 15.21 -12.24
CA ASP A 152 -8.68 14.70 -13.00
C ASP A 152 -7.73 13.82 -12.18
N TRP A 153 -8.12 13.44 -10.97
CA TRP A 153 -7.24 12.68 -10.05
C TRP A 153 -6.62 11.42 -10.68
N SER A 154 -7.33 10.74 -11.57
CA SER A 154 -6.84 9.49 -12.18
C SER A 154 -5.59 9.69 -13.04
N GLN A 155 -5.39 10.89 -13.60
CA GLN A 155 -4.19 11.23 -14.37
C GLN A 155 -2.97 11.48 -13.49
N PHE A 156 -3.21 11.97 -12.27
CA PHE A 156 -2.13 12.24 -11.31
C PHE A 156 -1.71 10.99 -10.53
N LEU A 157 -2.42 9.88 -10.67
CA LEU A 157 -2.16 8.67 -9.90
C LEU A 157 -0.74 8.09 -10.11
N PRO A 158 -0.20 8.04 -11.35
CA PRO A 158 1.19 7.60 -11.54
C PRO A 158 2.22 8.51 -10.86
N TRP A 159 1.98 9.83 -10.88
CA TRP A 159 2.84 10.79 -10.19
C TRP A 159 2.73 10.69 -8.66
N THR A 160 1.53 10.41 -8.16
CA THR A 160 1.27 10.15 -6.75
C THR A 160 2.01 8.89 -6.29
N GLU A 161 1.94 7.80 -7.06
CA GLU A 161 2.69 6.58 -6.80
C GLU A 161 4.19 6.83 -6.75
N TYR A 162 4.73 7.54 -7.74
CA TYR A 162 6.14 7.91 -7.76
C TYR A 162 6.52 8.77 -6.54
N ALA A 163 5.73 9.80 -6.21
CA ALA A 163 5.99 10.69 -5.08
C ALA A 163 6.01 9.92 -3.75
N ILE A 164 5.05 9.03 -3.51
CA ILE A 164 4.99 8.19 -2.32
C ILE A 164 6.20 7.27 -2.25
N ASN A 165 6.54 6.59 -3.34
CA ASN A 165 7.67 5.65 -3.41
C ASN A 165 9.04 6.35 -3.31
N SER A 166 9.09 7.66 -3.58
CA SER A 166 10.31 8.49 -3.49
C SER A 166 10.52 9.12 -2.11
N GLN A 167 9.47 9.23 -1.29
CA GLN A 167 9.53 9.93 -0.01
C GLN A 167 10.31 9.11 1.02
N LYS A 168 11.33 9.70 1.62
CA LYS A 168 12.13 9.05 2.68
C LYS A 168 11.31 8.88 3.94
N SER A 169 11.34 7.67 4.49
CA SER A 169 10.75 7.36 5.81
C SER A 169 11.58 8.02 6.91
N ALA A 170 10.92 8.70 7.85
CA ALA A 170 11.60 9.27 9.02
C ALA A 170 12.26 8.20 9.91
N ALA A 171 11.75 6.96 9.91
CA ALA A 171 12.26 5.88 10.73
C ALA A 171 13.56 5.25 10.17
N THR A 172 13.71 5.18 8.85
CA THR A 172 14.84 4.49 8.21
C THR A 172 15.76 5.41 7.43
N GLY A 173 15.33 6.65 7.13
CA GLY A 173 16.04 7.58 6.25
C GLY A 173 16.04 7.17 4.77
N LEU A 174 15.44 6.03 4.43
CA LEU A 174 15.39 5.46 3.08
C LEU A 174 13.99 5.63 2.48
N SER A 175 13.94 5.78 1.16
CA SER A 175 12.67 5.75 0.42
C SER A 175 12.23 4.31 0.15
N PRO A 176 10.93 4.06 -0.11
CA PRO A 176 10.44 2.78 -0.58
C PRO A 176 11.18 2.26 -1.81
N PHE A 177 11.53 3.11 -2.77
CA PHE A 177 12.35 2.73 -3.93
C PHE A 177 13.74 2.24 -3.50
N GLN A 178 14.43 2.98 -2.62
CA GLN A 178 15.75 2.56 -2.15
C GLN A 178 15.72 1.22 -1.41
N VAL A 179 14.66 0.95 -0.64
CA VAL A 179 14.50 -0.34 0.06
C VAL A 179 14.13 -1.46 -0.90
N SER A 180 13.28 -1.20 -1.89
CA SER A 180 12.76 -2.21 -2.82
C SER A 180 13.71 -2.49 -4.00
N LEU A 181 14.32 -1.43 -4.56
CA LEU A 181 15.13 -1.51 -5.77
C LEU A 181 16.64 -1.41 -5.51
N GLY A 182 17.03 -0.93 -4.31
CA GLY A 182 18.43 -0.64 -3.98
C GLY A 182 18.90 0.74 -4.43
N TYR A 183 18.11 1.50 -5.15
CA TYR A 183 18.43 2.85 -5.61
C TYR A 183 17.18 3.73 -5.68
N GLN A 184 17.39 5.04 -5.78
CA GLN A 184 16.34 6.02 -6.03
C GLN A 184 16.24 6.28 -7.53
N PRO A 185 15.14 5.88 -8.21
CA PRO A 185 14.96 6.25 -9.61
C PRO A 185 14.93 7.77 -9.77
N PRO A 186 15.73 8.35 -10.68
CA PRO A 186 15.69 9.79 -10.93
C PRO A 186 14.41 10.17 -11.67
N LEU A 187 13.81 11.31 -11.33
CA LEU A 187 12.64 11.81 -12.06
C LEU A 187 13.05 12.44 -13.41
N PHE A 188 14.24 13.06 -13.46
CA PHE A 188 14.78 13.70 -14.64
C PHE A 188 16.19 13.17 -14.94
N PRO A 189 16.60 13.07 -16.24
CA PRO A 189 17.92 12.57 -16.61
C PRO A 189 19.08 13.35 -15.99
N ALA A 190 18.89 14.63 -15.67
CA ALA A 190 19.92 15.45 -15.01
C ALA A 190 20.24 14.96 -13.59
N ASP A 191 19.31 14.29 -12.94
CA ASP A 191 19.45 13.79 -11.57
C ASP A 191 20.25 12.48 -11.51
N GLU A 192 20.50 11.83 -12.66
CA GLU A 192 21.27 10.57 -12.74
C GLU A 192 22.74 10.72 -12.29
N ARG A 193 23.27 11.95 -12.28
CA ARG A 193 24.67 12.21 -11.89
C ARG A 193 24.96 11.88 -10.43
N GLU A 194 23.95 11.79 -9.58
CA GLU A 194 24.09 11.45 -8.16
C GLU A 194 23.93 9.95 -7.85
N ILE A 195 23.51 9.14 -8.83
CA ILE A 195 23.43 7.68 -8.64
C ILE A 195 24.87 7.17 -8.67
N SER A 196 25.45 7.00 -7.48
CA SER A 196 26.80 6.44 -7.40
C SER A 196 26.77 5.03 -8.01
N VAL A 197 27.50 4.85 -9.10
CA VAL A 197 27.67 3.57 -9.82
C VAL A 197 28.06 2.41 -8.87
N ARG A 198 28.61 2.72 -7.69
CA ARG A 198 28.94 1.77 -6.63
C ARG A 198 27.74 1.01 -6.08
N SER A 199 26.58 1.64 -5.90
CA SER A 199 25.41 0.96 -5.33
C SER A 199 24.81 -0.05 -6.31
N VAL A 200 24.78 0.28 -7.59
CA VAL A 200 24.29 -0.61 -8.65
C VAL A 200 25.25 -1.80 -8.84
N HIS A 201 26.56 -1.56 -8.86
CA HIS A 201 27.56 -2.64 -8.94
C HIS A 201 27.56 -3.55 -7.72
N GLN A 202 27.35 -3.02 -6.52
CA GLN A 202 27.22 -3.83 -5.31
C GLN A 202 25.94 -4.68 -5.30
N HIS A 203 24.85 -4.12 -5.85
CA HIS A 203 23.60 -4.86 -5.96
C HIS A 203 23.71 -6.00 -6.99
N ILE A 204 24.29 -5.74 -8.14
CA ILE A 204 24.55 -6.75 -9.20
C ILE A 204 25.45 -7.88 -8.67
N ARG A 205 26.51 -7.55 -7.91
CA ARG A 205 27.42 -8.56 -7.31
C ARG A 205 26.76 -9.41 -6.22
N ARG A 206 25.67 -8.97 -5.59
CA ARG A 206 24.91 -9.76 -4.62
C ARG A 206 23.86 -10.67 -5.27
N CYS A 207 23.55 -10.44 -6.53
CA CYS A 207 22.59 -11.25 -7.29
C CYS A 207 23.25 -12.39 -8.10
N HIS A 208 24.58 -12.47 -8.09
CA HIS A 208 25.40 -13.57 -8.62
C HIS A 208 26.10 -14.30 -7.47
#